data_b43e11ed56016e6acffec113060e89d5
#
_entry.id   b43e11ed56016e6acffec113060e89d5
#
_cell.length_a   1.000
_cell.length_b   1.000
_cell.length_c   1.000
_cell.angle_alpha   90.00
_cell.angle_beta   90.00
_cell.angle_gamma   90.00
#
_symmetry.space_group_name_H-M   'P 1'
#
loop_
_entity.id
_entity.type
_entity.pdbx_description
1 polymer ?
#
loop_
_entity_poly.entity_id
_entity_poly.type
_entity_poly.pdbx_seq_one_letter_code
_entity_poly.pdbx_strand_id
1 'polypeptide(L)'
;MINYKTKLKIGEFSQLMQVTVKTLRHYEQKGLLLPHGVDNLTGYRYYSIDQMQKLKSIRELQNLGFSLDEIKELYEDDSHTPSIYQMEEKIKETETQLKRLIARRDQLLNWKNSLKEMNTMDKFSIQSLPEIIVASHREIIPNFEALGPMCYEKIGPKMKRLGCKCPKPEYCFTIEHNKEYTPTDIDIEYCEQVVEMGTDSDIIKFKRIPAVPKALCMKHIGPYERFYESFIEAFRYIEEKGYKIAGKPRTSYIDGAWNQEDPEKWLSVIQIPIE
;
A
#
# COMPACT_ATOMS: atom_id res chain seq x y z
N MET A 1 -54.79 -43.82 -18.05
CA MET A 1 -53.56 -43.40 -17.36
C MET A 1 -53.83 -42.06 -16.69
N ILE A 2 -53.94 -42.08 -15.36
CA ILE A 2 -54.20 -40.86 -14.59
C ILE A 2 -52.89 -40.13 -14.52
N ASN A 3 -52.78 -38.97 -15.21
CA ASN A 3 -51.60 -38.15 -15.23
C ASN A 3 -51.58 -37.29 -13.96
N TYR A 4 -51.07 -37.84 -12.85
CA TYR A 4 -50.82 -37.13 -11.61
C TYR A 4 -49.61 -36.17 -11.80
N LYS A 5 -49.81 -35.06 -12.49
CA LYS A 5 -48.89 -33.93 -12.34
C LYS A 5 -49.17 -33.34 -10.97
N THR A 6 -48.37 -33.74 -9.99
CA THR A 6 -48.45 -33.17 -8.64
C THR A 6 -48.20 -31.66 -8.73
N LYS A 7 -49.25 -30.88 -8.42
CA LYS A 7 -49.19 -29.42 -8.41
C LYS A 7 -48.82 -28.99 -6.99
N LEU A 8 -47.70 -28.34 -6.83
CA LEU A 8 -47.22 -27.78 -5.56
C LEU A 8 -47.57 -26.30 -5.50
N LYS A 9 -48.16 -25.84 -4.41
CA LYS A 9 -48.28 -24.38 -4.16
C LYS A 9 -46.91 -23.77 -4.04
N ILE A 10 -46.80 -22.48 -4.37
CA ILE A 10 -45.51 -21.73 -4.32
C ILE A 10 -44.76 -21.88 -2.99
N GLY A 11 -45.48 -21.96 -1.86
CA GLY A 11 -44.88 -22.16 -0.53
C GLY A 11 -44.27 -23.56 -0.36
N GLU A 12 -45.01 -24.61 -0.82
CA GLU A 12 -44.54 -26.01 -0.79
C GLU A 12 -43.34 -26.21 -1.70
N PHE A 13 -43.38 -25.64 -2.90
CA PHE A 13 -42.28 -25.68 -3.86
C PHE A 13 -41.04 -24.92 -3.32
N SER A 14 -41.26 -23.77 -2.71
CA SER A 14 -40.23 -22.97 -2.03
C SER A 14 -39.52 -23.77 -0.94
N GLN A 15 -40.29 -24.47 -0.09
CA GLN A 15 -39.76 -25.29 1.00
C GLN A 15 -38.97 -26.49 0.48
N LEU A 16 -39.51 -27.23 -0.46
CA LEU A 16 -38.85 -28.40 -1.03
C LEU A 16 -37.55 -28.05 -1.77
N MET A 17 -37.56 -26.95 -2.51
CA MET A 17 -36.41 -26.50 -3.29
C MET A 17 -35.44 -25.59 -2.52
N GLN A 18 -35.75 -25.27 -1.26
CA GLN A 18 -34.93 -24.39 -0.39
C GLN A 18 -34.61 -23.04 -1.05
N VAL A 19 -35.63 -22.44 -1.68
CA VAL A 19 -35.57 -21.10 -2.27
C VAL A 19 -36.71 -20.25 -1.74
N THR A 20 -36.49 -18.97 -1.58
CA THR A 20 -37.54 -18.10 -1.05
C THR A 20 -38.66 -17.87 -2.06
N VAL A 21 -39.90 -17.67 -1.58
CA VAL A 21 -41.02 -17.28 -2.44
C VAL A 21 -40.69 -15.99 -3.22
N LYS A 22 -39.90 -15.07 -2.62
CA LYS A 22 -39.43 -13.86 -3.27
C LYS A 22 -38.55 -14.18 -4.49
N THR A 23 -37.66 -15.15 -4.35
CA THR A 23 -36.79 -15.62 -5.45
C THR A 23 -37.62 -16.23 -6.58
N LEU A 24 -38.61 -17.07 -6.26
CA LEU A 24 -39.49 -17.67 -7.28
C LEU A 24 -40.29 -16.61 -8.04
N ARG A 25 -40.80 -15.58 -7.33
CA ARG A 25 -41.48 -14.45 -7.98
C ARG A 25 -40.54 -13.60 -8.85
N HIS A 26 -39.29 -13.48 -8.43
CA HIS A 26 -38.28 -12.79 -9.23
C HIS A 26 -37.95 -13.55 -10.51
N TYR A 27 -37.85 -14.89 -10.46
CA TYR A 27 -37.67 -15.72 -11.64
C TYR A 27 -38.89 -15.69 -12.58
N GLU A 28 -40.10 -15.62 -12.02
CA GLU A 28 -41.31 -15.39 -12.80
C GLU A 28 -41.29 -14.03 -13.53
N GLN A 29 -40.95 -12.95 -12.82
CA GLN A 29 -40.82 -11.59 -13.40
C GLN A 29 -39.79 -11.53 -14.53
N LYS A 30 -38.67 -12.23 -14.36
CA LYS A 30 -37.62 -12.35 -15.40
C LYS A 30 -38.01 -13.29 -16.55
N GLY A 31 -39.13 -13.99 -16.46
CA GLY A 31 -39.55 -14.98 -17.46
C GLY A 31 -38.73 -16.27 -17.44
N LEU A 32 -37.90 -16.49 -16.41
CA LEU A 32 -36.97 -17.62 -16.31
C LEU A 32 -37.64 -18.88 -15.81
N LEU A 33 -38.54 -18.76 -14.81
CA LEU A 33 -39.32 -19.86 -14.26
C LEU A 33 -40.76 -19.40 -14.02
N LEU A 34 -41.61 -19.56 -15.02
CA LEU A 34 -43.04 -19.26 -14.91
C LEU A 34 -43.76 -20.35 -14.11
N PRO A 35 -44.75 -20.02 -13.29
CA PRO A 35 -45.56 -21.03 -12.64
C PRO A 35 -46.30 -21.92 -13.69
N HIS A 36 -46.46 -23.19 -13.40
CA HIS A 36 -47.21 -24.11 -14.26
C HIS A 36 -48.67 -23.68 -14.43
N GLY A 37 -49.22 -23.01 -13.44
CA GLY A 37 -50.56 -22.42 -13.48
C GLY A 37 -50.78 -21.43 -12.34
N VAL A 38 -51.72 -20.53 -12.57
CA VAL A 38 -52.20 -19.58 -11.56
C VAL A 38 -53.71 -19.81 -11.40
N ASP A 39 -54.15 -19.94 -10.18
CA ASP A 39 -55.57 -20.08 -9.89
C ASP A 39 -56.25 -18.71 -10.10
N ASN A 40 -57.23 -18.68 -10.99
CA ASN A 40 -57.90 -17.44 -11.39
C ASN A 40 -58.78 -16.82 -10.29
N LEU A 41 -59.20 -17.61 -9.30
CA LEU A 41 -60.05 -17.13 -8.21
C LEU A 41 -59.24 -16.63 -7.02
N THR A 42 -58.15 -17.36 -6.69
CA THR A 42 -57.35 -17.09 -5.48
C THR A 42 -56.01 -16.43 -5.78
N GLY A 43 -55.57 -16.40 -7.05
CA GLY A 43 -54.28 -15.92 -7.45
C GLY A 43 -53.11 -16.80 -7.00
N TYR A 44 -53.35 -17.99 -6.47
CA TYR A 44 -52.31 -18.93 -6.04
C TYR A 44 -51.54 -19.51 -7.23
N ARG A 45 -50.20 -19.50 -7.09
CA ARG A 45 -49.25 -20.04 -8.08
C ARG A 45 -48.95 -21.49 -7.77
N TYR A 46 -48.94 -22.29 -8.79
CA TYR A 46 -48.62 -23.72 -8.72
C TYR A 46 -47.46 -24.06 -9.62
N TYR A 47 -46.60 -24.94 -9.13
CA TYR A 47 -45.43 -25.47 -9.84
C TYR A 47 -45.52 -26.98 -10.00
N SER A 48 -44.93 -27.53 -11.07
CA SER A 48 -44.87 -28.98 -11.33
C SER A 48 -43.53 -29.55 -10.86
N ILE A 49 -43.48 -30.89 -10.73
CA ILE A 49 -42.25 -31.62 -10.38
C ILE A 49 -41.17 -31.40 -11.45
N ASP A 50 -41.53 -31.33 -12.74
CA ASP A 50 -40.60 -31.11 -13.84
C ASP A 50 -39.86 -29.76 -13.68
N GLN A 51 -40.52 -28.78 -13.09
CA GLN A 51 -39.92 -27.47 -12.84
C GLN A 51 -38.85 -27.48 -11.72
N MET A 52 -38.81 -28.56 -10.91
CA MET A 52 -37.74 -28.74 -9.93
C MET A 52 -36.36 -28.90 -10.60
N GLN A 53 -36.33 -29.69 -11.70
CA GLN A 53 -35.10 -29.86 -12.47
C GLN A 53 -34.63 -28.53 -13.08
N LYS A 54 -35.56 -27.79 -13.70
CA LYS A 54 -35.26 -26.49 -14.27
C LYS A 54 -34.71 -25.52 -13.21
N LEU A 55 -35.32 -25.45 -12.03
CA LEU A 55 -34.85 -24.60 -10.94
C LEU A 55 -33.48 -25.05 -10.45
N LYS A 56 -33.21 -26.35 -10.36
CA LYS A 56 -31.89 -26.87 -9.98
C LYS A 56 -30.82 -26.42 -10.97
N SER A 57 -31.04 -26.59 -12.27
CA SER A 57 -30.09 -26.15 -13.32
C SER A 57 -29.87 -24.65 -13.31
N ILE A 58 -30.89 -23.82 -13.09
CA ILE A 58 -30.77 -22.38 -12.95
C ILE A 58 -29.81 -22.05 -11.80
N ARG A 59 -29.96 -22.70 -10.64
CA ARG A 59 -29.07 -22.45 -9.47
C ARG A 59 -27.63 -22.90 -9.71
N GLU A 60 -27.46 -24.05 -10.38
CA GLU A 60 -26.12 -24.53 -10.75
C GLU A 60 -25.42 -23.55 -11.67
N LEU A 61 -26.08 -23.03 -12.68
CA LEU A 61 -25.52 -22.01 -13.58
C LEU A 61 -25.22 -20.70 -12.84
N GLN A 62 -26.08 -20.25 -11.93
CA GLN A 62 -25.81 -19.09 -11.10
C GLN A 62 -24.57 -19.27 -10.21
N ASN A 63 -24.40 -20.46 -9.63
CA ASN A 63 -23.22 -20.78 -8.82
C ASN A 63 -21.92 -20.78 -9.65
N LEU A 64 -22.03 -21.05 -10.96
CA LEU A 64 -20.93 -20.94 -11.92
C LEU A 64 -20.71 -19.50 -12.42
N GLY A 65 -21.48 -18.53 -11.94
CA GLY A 65 -21.31 -17.11 -12.26
C GLY A 65 -22.11 -16.62 -13.46
N PHE A 66 -23.05 -17.42 -14.00
CA PHE A 66 -23.98 -16.95 -15.02
C PHE A 66 -25.04 -16.04 -14.42
N SER A 67 -25.29 -14.91 -15.06
CA SER A 67 -26.38 -14.00 -14.72
C SER A 67 -27.74 -14.59 -15.11
N LEU A 68 -28.82 -14.09 -14.52
CA LEU A 68 -30.16 -14.56 -14.87
C LEU A 68 -30.52 -14.31 -16.34
N ASP A 69 -30.00 -13.24 -16.91
CA ASP A 69 -30.26 -12.89 -18.29
C ASP A 69 -29.50 -13.83 -19.25
N GLU A 70 -28.24 -14.17 -18.98
CA GLU A 70 -27.47 -15.20 -19.70
C GLU A 70 -28.17 -16.60 -19.59
N ILE A 71 -28.62 -16.96 -18.40
CA ILE A 71 -29.34 -18.24 -18.20
C ILE A 71 -30.64 -18.23 -18.99
N LYS A 72 -31.35 -17.11 -19.06
CA LYS A 72 -32.57 -16.99 -19.84
C LYS A 72 -32.32 -17.24 -21.32
N GLU A 73 -31.28 -16.62 -21.90
CA GLU A 73 -30.86 -16.83 -23.28
C GLU A 73 -30.59 -18.31 -23.57
N LEU A 74 -29.92 -19.06 -22.67
CA LEU A 74 -29.69 -20.50 -22.82
C LEU A 74 -30.99 -21.32 -22.89
N TYR A 75 -32.04 -20.86 -22.19
CA TYR A 75 -33.34 -21.56 -22.24
C TYR A 75 -34.21 -21.14 -23.43
N GLU A 76 -33.98 -19.96 -24.00
CA GLU A 76 -34.64 -19.49 -25.22
C GLU A 76 -34.07 -20.18 -26.46
N ASP A 77 -32.78 -20.50 -26.48
CA ASP A 77 -32.09 -21.20 -27.58
C ASP A 77 -32.25 -22.73 -27.52
N ASP A 78 -33.09 -23.27 -26.60
CA ASP A 78 -33.33 -24.71 -26.40
C ASP A 78 -32.05 -25.54 -26.11
N SER A 79 -30.91 -24.88 -25.91
CA SER A 79 -29.64 -25.53 -25.63
C SER A 79 -29.55 -26.05 -24.18
N HIS A 80 -30.17 -25.36 -23.26
CA HIS A 80 -30.24 -25.61 -21.81
C HIS A 80 -28.87 -25.77 -21.11
N THR A 81 -27.79 -25.74 -21.86
CA THR A 81 -26.40 -25.90 -21.38
C THR A 81 -25.50 -24.87 -22.04
N PRO A 82 -24.57 -24.27 -21.25
CA PRO A 82 -23.60 -23.34 -21.82
C PRO A 82 -22.68 -24.00 -22.84
N SER A 83 -22.32 -23.28 -23.88
CA SER A 83 -21.30 -23.69 -24.83
C SER A 83 -19.90 -23.70 -24.17
N ILE A 84 -18.96 -24.41 -24.76
CA ILE A 84 -17.55 -24.39 -24.32
C ILE A 84 -17.01 -22.97 -24.27
N TYR A 85 -17.33 -22.15 -25.27
CA TYR A 85 -16.90 -20.74 -25.33
C TYR A 85 -17.43 -19.93 -24.13
N GLN A 86 -18.71 -20.07 -23.78
CA GLN A 86 -19.29 -19.36 -22.63
C GLN A 86 -18.65 -19.81 -21.31
N MET A 87 -18.29 -21.09 -21.18
CA MET A 87 -17.59 -21.62 -20.03
C MET A 87 -16.15 -21.03 -19.93
N GLU A 88 -15.44 -20.97 -21.05
CA GLU A 88 -14.09 -20.37 -21.10
C GLU A 88 -14.11 -18.88 -20.71
N GLU A 89 -15.10 -18.12 -21.16
CA GLU A 89 -15.27 -16.72 -20.74
C GLU A 89 -15.53 -16.61 -19.22
N LYS A 90 -16.37 -17.46 -18.64
CA LYS A 90 -16.61 -17.49 -17.18
C LYS A 90 -15.36 -17.86 -16.38
N ILE A 91 -14.56 -18.79 -16.88
CA ILE A 91 -13.27 -19.14 -16.28
C ILE A 91 -12.36 -17.92 -16.29
N LYS A 92 -12.22 -17.23 -17.41
CA LYS A 92 -11.38 -16.02 -17.56
C LYS A 92 -11.83 -14.85 -16.67
N GLU A 93 -13.16 -14.64 -16.55
CA GLU A 93 -13.72 -13.67 -15.61
C GLU A 93 -13.36 -14.01 -14.17
N THR A 94 -13.51 -15.28 -13.79
CA THR A 94 -13.18 -15.77 -12.43
C THR A 94 -11.70 -15.64 -12.13
N GLU A 95 -10.82 -15.99 -13.06
CA GLU A 95 -9.38 -15.79 -12.91
C GLU A 95 -9.00 -14.31 -12.76
N THR A 96 -9.68 -13.43 -13.50
CA THR A 96 -9.47 -11.99 -13.39
C THR A 96 -9.92 -11.47 -12.02
N GLN A 97 -11.06 -11.93 -11.52
CA GLN A 97 -11.52 -11.60 -10.17
C GLN A 97 -10.57 -12.13 -9.10
N LEU A 98 -10.07 -13.35 -9.26
CA LEU A 98 -9.09 -13.95 -8.35
C LEU A 98 -7.81 -13.11 -8.28
N LYS A 99 -7.26 -12.70 -9.42
CA LYS A 99 -6.08 -11.81 -9.47
C LYS A 99 -6.32 -10.50 -8.73
N ARG A 100 -7.50 -9.87 -8.91
CA ARG A 100 -7.87 -8.63 -8.19
C ARG A 100 -7.98 -8.85 -6.68
N LEU A 101 -8.58 -9.98 -6.26
CA LEU A 101 -8.71 -10.31 -4.84
C LEU A 101 -7.35 -10.59 -4.18
N ILE A 102 -6.44 -11.28 -4.89
CA ILE A 102 -5.06 -11.50 -4.43
C ILE A 102 -4.35 -10.16 -4.25
N ALA A 103 -4.39 -9.28 -5.24
CA ALA A 103 -3.76 -7.96 -5.15
C ALA A 103 -4.32 -7.14 -3.98
N ARG A 104 -5.65 -7.16 -3.78
CA ARG A 104 -6.29 -6.48 -2.64
C ARG A 104 -5.87 -7.06 -1.30
N ARG A 105 -5.77 -8.39 -1.20
CA ARG A 105 -5.26 -9.07 0.00
C ARG A 105 -3.84 -8.60 0.31
N ASP A 106 -2.97 -8.54 -0.69
CA ASP A 106 -1.58 -8.18 -0.51
C ASP A 106 -1.44 -6.71 -0.07
N GLN A 107 -2.24 -5.81 -0.61
CA GLN A 107 -2.33 -4.42 -0.12
C GLN A 107 -2.75 -4.36 1.36
N LEU A 108 -3.76 -5.14 1.76
CA LEU A 108 -4.21 -5.20 3.16
C LEU A 108 -3.15 -5.79 4.09
N LEU A 109 -2.39 -6.79 3.63
CA LEU A 109 -1.28 -7.36 4.40
C LEU A 109 -0.16 -6.35 4.60
N ASN A 110 0.20 -5.62 3.54
CA ASN A 110 1.20 -4.56 3.63
C ASN A 110 0.76 -3.47 4.62
N TRP A 111 -0.49 -3.04 4.53
CA TRP A 111 -1.06 -2.04 5.45
C TRP A 111 -1.09 -2.54 6.90
N LYS A 112 -1.51 -3.80 7.11
CA LYS A 112 -1.45 -4.43 8.44
C LYS A 112 -0.03 -4.48 9.00
N ASN A 113 0.97 -4.78 8.18
CA ASN A 113 2.37 -4.81 8.60
C ASN A 113 2.86 -3.41 8.94
N SER A 114 2.54 -2.40 8.14
CA SER A 114 2.84 -0.99 8.45
C SER A 114 2.20 -0.54 9.76
N LEU A 115 0.95 -0.93 10.03
CA LEU A 115 0.28 -0.65 11.32
C LEU A 115 0.95 -1.36 12.51
N LYS A 116 1.48 -2.56 12.32
CA LYS A 116 2.24 -3.27 13.36
C LYS A 116 3.59 -2.59 13.64
N GLU A 117 4.26 -2.13 12.60
CA GLU A 117 5.53 -1.38 12.72
C GLU A 117 5.32 -0.02 13.38
N MET A 118 4.19 0.65 13.14
CA MET A 118 3.79 1.87 13.86
C MET A 118 3.61 1.65 15.37
N ASN A 119 3.26 0.44 15.79
CA ASN A 119 3.09 0.08 17.22
C ASN A 119 4.40 -0.36 17.92
N THR A 120 5.53 -0.48 17.19
CA THR A 120 6.81 -0.76 17.81
C THR A 120 7.47 0.55 18.24
N MET A 121 7.69 0.72 19.55
CA MET A 121 8.34 1.86 20.20
C MET A 121 9.78 2.17 19.69
N ASP A 122 10.24 1.48 18.65
CA ASP A 122 11.59 1.56 18.09
C ASP A 122 11.76 2.53 16.93
N LYS A 123 10.64 3.06 16.38
CA LYS A 123 10.71 3.95 15.19
C LYS A 123 11.10 5.37 15.57
N PHE A 124 10.63 5.84 16.72
CA PHE A 124 10.89 7.17 17.26
C PHE A 124 11.68 7.12 18.55
N SER A 125 12.64 7.99 18.70
CA SER A 125 13.33 8.22 19.96
C SER A 125 13.59 9.71 20.17
N ILE A 126 13.56 10.14 21.42
CA ILE A 126 13.96 11.50 21.80
C ILE A 126 15.37 11.41 22.37
N GLN A 127 16.30 12.11 21.76
CA GLN A 127 17.72 12.08 22.14
C GLN A 127 18.30 13.50 22.21
N SER A 128 19.30 13.69 23.06
CA SER A 128 20.19 14.84 22.96
C SER A 128 21.27 14.55 21.93
N LEU A 129 21.60 15.53 21.10
CA LEU A 129 22.68 15.44 20.14
C LEU A 129 23.82 16.33 20.65
N PRO A 130 25.01 15.76 20.85
CA PRO A 130 26.14 16.53 21.40
C PRO A 130 26.65 17.60 20.44
N GLU A 131 27.41 18.58 20.95
CA GLU A 131 28.23 19.43 20.10
C GLU A 131 29.28 18.58 19.40
N ILE A 132 29.44 18.76 18.09
CA ILE A 132 30.42 18.06 17.28
C ILE A 132 31.20 19.02 16.37
N ILE A 133 32.39 18.61 16.00
CA ILE A 133 33.17 19.29 14.95
C ILE A 133 32.90 18.53 13.65
N VAL A 134 32.65 19.26 12.58
CA VAL A 134 32.41 18.66 11.26
C VAL A 134 33.32 19.25 10.19
N ALA A 135 33.70 18.42 9.23
CA ALA A 135 34.14 18.84 7.93
C ALA A 135 32.88 18.93 7.05
N SER A 136 32.55 20.10 6.54
CA SER A 136 31.33 20.33 5.78
C SER A 136 31.59 20.80 4.37
N HIS A 137 30.70 20.47 3.46
CA HIS A 137 30.63 20.99 2.10
C HIS A 137 29.20 21.34 1.75
N ARG A 138 28.97 22.57 1.30
CA ARG A 138 27.65 23.03 0.84
C ARG A 138 27.71 23.37 -0.63
N GLU A 139 26.81 22.82 -1.40
CA GLU A 139 26.72 22.96 -2.84
C GLU A 139 25.28 22.90 -3.30
N ILE A 140 24.96 23.51 -4.43
CA ILE A 140 23.69 23.32 -5.12
C ILE A 140 23.86 22.14 -6.07
N ILE A 141 23.14 21.05 -5.80
CA ILE A 141 23.15 19.84 -6.63
C ILE A 141 21.90 19.77 -7.52
N PRO A 142 22.01 19.21 -8.73
CA PRO A 142 20.87 19.14 -9.66
C PRO A 142 19.71 18.26 -9.14
N ASN A 143 20.01 17.20 -8.40
CA ASN A 143 19.07 16.29 -7.77
C ASN A 143 19.76 15.46 -6.69
N PHE A 144 19.02 14.66 -5.92
CA PHE A 144 19.60 13.82 -4.87
C PHE A 144 20.52 12.69 -5.37
N GLU A 145 20.42 12.27 -6.64
CA GLU A 145 21.36 11.29 -7.21
C GLU A 145 22.78 11.81 -7.26
N ALA A 146 22.97 13.13 -7.38
CA ALA A 146 24.27 13.76 -7.37
C ALA A 146 24.94 13.80 -5.98
N LEU A 147 24.22 13.50 -4.89
CA LEU A 147 24.78 13.47 -3.53
C LEU A 147 25.86 12.41 -3.37
N GLY A 148 25.63 11.20 -3.89
CA GLY A 148 26.62 10.11 -3.87
C GLY A 148 27.95 10.51 -4.53
N PRO A 149 27.95 10.87 -5.82
CA PRO A 149 29.12 11.38 -6.52
C PRO A 149 29.81 12.54 -5.78
N MET A 150 29.06 13.51 -5.28
CA MET A 150 29.61 14.61 -4.48
C MET A 150 30.41 14.09 -3.27
N CYS A 151 29.90 13.09 -2.57
CA CYS A 151 30.59 12.50 -1.41
C CYS A 151 31.83 11.73 -1.80
N TYR A 152 31.74 10.84 -2.82
CA TYR A 152 32.83 9.92 -3.15
C TYR A 152 33.93 10.53 -4.01
N GLU A 153 33.57 11.42 -4.94
CA GLU A 153 34.51 11.97 -5.91
C GLU A 153 35.13 13.28 -5.45
N LYS A 154 34.41 14.07 -4.64
CA LYS A 154 34.80 15.40 -4.25
C LYS A 154 35.18 15.50 -2.76
N ILE A 155 34.25 15.17 -1.86
CA ILE A 155 34.43 15.38 -0.43
C ILE A 155 35.41 14.39 0.18
N GLY A 156 35.21 13.10 0.02
CA GLY A 156 36.02 12.04 0.62
C GLY A 156 37.52 12.14 0.24
N PRO A 157 37.86 12.26 -1.06
CA PRO A 157 39.26 12.44 -1.47
C PRO A 157 39.89 13.74 -0.89
N LYS A 158 39.11 14.81 -0.74
CA LYS A 158 39.63 16.07 -0.16
C LYS A 158 39.85 15.92 1.35
N MET A 159 38.90 15.32 2.07
CA MET A 159 39.06 15.05 3.51
C MET A 159 40.29 14.17 3.77
N LYS A 160 40.50 13.14 2.95
CA LYS A 160 41.68 12.28 3.04
C LYS A 160 43.00 13.07 2.85
N ARG A 161 43.06 13.98 1.86
CA ARG A 161 44.23 14.85 1.62
C ARG A 161 44.48 15.80 2.77
N LEU A 162 43.42 16.30 3.43
CA LEU A 162 43.51 17.14 4.59
C LEU A 162 43.83 16.39 5.90
N GLY A 163 43.95 15.04 5.83
CA GLY A 163 44.25 14.22 7.00
C GLY A 163 43.13 14.14 8.03
N CYS A 164 41.89 14.39 7.62
CA CYS A 164 40.75 14.33 8.51
C CYS A 164 40.60 12.92 9.14
N LYS A 165 40.38 12.92 10.46
CA LYS A 165 40.11 11.66 11.22
C LYS A 165 38.66 11.67 11.66
N CYS A 166 37.91 10.67 11.26
CA CYS A 166 36.51 10.47 11.69
C CYS A 166 36.46 9.57 12.92
N PRO A 167 35.57 9.84 13.89
CA PRO A 167 35.39 8.95 15.06
C PRO A 167 34.69 7.65 14.58
N LYS A 168 34.71 6.63 15.44
CA LYS A 168 33.95 5.39 15.20
C LYS A 168 32.91 5.21 16.30
N PRO A 169 31.65 4.95 15.96
CA PRO A 169 31.12 4.87 14.59
C PRO A 169 31.18 6.22 13.88
N GLU A 170 31.34 6.18 12.57
CA GLU A 170 31.30 7.37 11.73
C GLU A 170 29.92 8.00 11.77
N TYR A 171 29.85 9.32 11.76
CA TYR A 171 28.60 10.06 11.78
C TYR A 171 28.60 11.16 10.75
N CYS A 172 27.76 11.01 9.76
CA CYS A 172 27.53 12.00 8.72
C CYS A 172 26.04 12.33 8.60
N PHE A 173 25.76 13.50 8.09
CA PHE A 173 24.40 13.93 7.83
C PHE A 173 24.35 15.04 6.78
N THR A 174 23.17 15.24 6.21
CA THR A 174 22.88 16.38 5.34
C THR A 174 21.89 17.33 6.01
N ILE A 175 22.03 18.62 5.64
CA ILE A 175 21.09 19.70 5.95
C ILE A 175 20.67 20.32 4.63
N GLU A 176 19.37 20.35 4.35
CA GLU A 176 18.82 21.08 3.21
C GLU A 176 18.60 22.54 3.58
N HIS A 177 19.03 23.44 2.71
CA HIS A 177 18.99 24.90 2.95
C HIS A 177 17.93 25.61 2.13
N ASN A 178 17.28 24.94 1.15
CA ASN A 178 16.16 25.52 0.40
C ASN A 178 15.06 26.00 1.36
N LYS A 179 14.36 27.06 0.97
CA LYS A 179 13.21 27.59 1.73
C LYS A 179 11.90 26.93 1.35
N GLU A 180 11.85 26.36 0.15
CA GLU A 180 10.69 25.68 -0.45
C GLU A 180 11.19 24.46 -1.21
N TYR A 181 10.30 23.53 -1.49
CA TYR A 181 10.62 22.34 -2.28
C TYR A 181 11.00 22.73 -3.71
N THR A 182 12.15 22.25 -4.15
CA THR A 182 12.60 22.31 -5.54
C THR A 182 13.00 20.90 -6.00
N PRO A 183 12.54 20.45 -7.18
CA PRO A 183 12.94 19.15 -7.73
C PRO A 183 14.39 19.16 -8.26
N THR A 184 14.93 20.35 -8.51
CA THR A 184 16.28 20.62 -8.99
C THR A 184 16.90 21.74 -8.17
N ASP A 185 18.18 21.96 -8.32
CA ASP A 185 18.91 23.04 -7.64
C ASP A 185 18.79 22.95 -6.11
N ILE A 186 19.05 21.76 -5.59
CA ILE A 186 18.95 21.46 -4.16
C ILE A 186 20.18 22.02 -3.44
N ASP A 187 19.97 23.02 -2.59
CA ASP A 187 21.01 23.61 -1.74
C ASP A 187 21.24 22.72 -0.52
N ILE A 188 22.20 21.83 -0.62
CA ILE A 188 22.47 20.82 0.40
C ILE A 188 23.84 21.02 1.02
N GLU A 189 23.93 20.81 2.32
CA GLU A 189 25.17 20.78 3.06
C GLU A 189 25.40 19.37 3.61
N TYR A 190 26.47 18.72 3.18
CA TYR A 190 26.97 17.48 3.77
C TYR A 190 27.92 17.79 4.91
N CYS A 191 27.77 17.12 6.03
CA CYS A 191 28.58 17.25 7.24
C CYS A 191 29.08 15.88 7.66
N GLU A 192 30.40 15.74 7.79
CA GLU A 192 31.08 14.56 8.33
C GLU A 192 31.74 14.92 9.65
N GLN A 193 31.44 14.17 10.71
CA GLN A 193 32.06 14.39 12.01
C GLN A 193 33.56 14.08 11.96
N VAL A 194 34.36 14.99 12.52
CA VAL A 194 35.80 14.82 12.65
C VAL A 194 36.25 15.00 14.10
N VAL A 195 37.36 14.38 14.44
CA VAL A 195 37.91 14.38 15.81
C VAL A 195 38.41 15.76 16.21
N GLU A 196 38.96 16.52 15.27
CA GLU A 196 39.61 17.82 15.53
C GLU A 196 39.30 18.83 14.41
N MET A 197 39.42 20.10 14.74
CA MET A 197 39.27 21.22 13.81
C MET A 197 40.42 21.23 12.82
N GLY A 198 40.12 21.19 11.52
CA GLY A 198 41.13 21.34 10.47
C GLY A 198 41.20 22.74 9.91
N THR A 199 42.02 22.91 8.89
CA THR A 199 42.13 24.17 8.13
C THR A 199 41.18 24.15 6.94
N ASP A 200 40.41 25.18 6.79
CA ASP A 200 39.51 25.40 5.68
C ASP A 200 40.20 25.28 4.32
N SER A 201 39.53 24.72 3.38
CA SER A 201 39.98 24.66 1.99
C SER A 201 38.93 25.27 1.05
N ASP A 202 39.20 25.18 -0.24
CA ASP A 202 38.29 25.55 -1.30
C ASP A 202 36.96 24.72 -1.28
N ILE A 203 37.03 23.45 -0.84
CA ILE A 203 35.90 22.50 -0.84
C ILE A 203 35.40 22.31 0.59
N ILE A 204 36.25 22.06 1.56
CA ILE A 204 35.87 21.71 2.93
C ILE A 204 35.97 22.92 3.85
N LYS A 205 34.91 23.10 4.67
CA LYS A 205 34.85 24.04 5.77
C LYS A 205 34.72 23.29 7.07
N PHE A 206 35.53 23.66 8.05
CA PHE A 206 35.46 23.09 9.39
C PHE A 206 34.64 23.98 10.31
N LYS A 207 33.70 23.43 11.01
CA LYS A 207 32.85 24.17 11.95
C LYS A 207 32.37 23.32 13.11
N ARG A 208 31.92 23.96 14.18
CA ARG A 208 31.19 23.32 15.25
C ARG A 208 29.72 23.35 14.96
N ILE A 209 29.07 22.21 15.10
CA ILE A 209 27.63 22.11 15.11
C ILE A 209 27.19 22.10 16.57
N PRO A 210 26.36 23.07 16.99
CA PRO A 210 25.93 23.17 18.39
C PRO A 210 25.21 21.93 18.87
N ALA A 211 25.28 21.68 20.17
CA ALA A 211 24.48 20.65 20.80
C ALA A 211 22.97 20.93 20.62
N VAL A 212 22.20 19.88 20.41
CA VAL A 212 20.74 19.93 20.40
C VAL A 212 20.27 19.22 21.66
N PRO A 213 19.71 19.93 22.66
CA PRO A 213 19.27 19.33 23.91
C PRO A 213 18.22 18.25 23.73
N LYS A 214 17.37 18.42 22.72
CA LYS A 214 16.25 17.51 22.44
C LYS A 214 16.00 17.43 20.95
N ALA A 215 16.12 16.25 20.39
CA ALA A 215 15.80 15.97 18.99
C ALA A 215 14.90 14.74 18.89
N LEU A 216 13.87 14.82 18.07
CA LEU A 216 13.17 13.65 17.60
C LEU A 216 14.03 12.95 16.55
N CYS A 217 14.43 11.72 16.84
CA CYS A 217 15.16 10.85 15.93
C CYS A 217 14.21 9.77 15.41
N MET A 218 14.04 9.69 14.10
CA MET A 218 13.17 8.73 13.43
C MET A 218 13.99 7.89 12.47
N LYS A 219 13.89 6.56 12.57
CA LYS A 219 14.48 5.64 11.60
C LYS A 219 13.63 5.63 10.33
N HIS A 220 14.27 5.81 9.19
CA HIS A 220 13.73 5.60 7.86
C HIS A 220 14.39 4.38 7.24
N ILE A 221 13.60 3.40 6.81
CA ILE A 221 14.07 2.21 6.10
C ILE A 221 13.47 2.26 4.70
N GLY A 222 14.33 2.19 3.69
CA GLY A 222 13.95 2.22 2.29
C GLY A 222 14.62 3.31 1.47
N PRO A 223 14.21 3.44 0.19
CA PRO A 223 14.80 4.39 -0.75
C PRO A 223 14.49 5.85 -0.35
N TYR A 224 15.41 6.74 -0.69
CA TYR A 224 15.38 8.16 -0.28
C TYR A 224 14.18 8.93 -0.84
N GLU A 225 13.62 8.49 -1.95
CA GLU A 225 12.43 9.07 -2.57
C GLU A 225 11.21 8.99 -1.65
N ARG A 226 11.22 8.10 -0.65
CA ARG A 226 10.16 7.95 0.35
C ARG A 226 10.40 8.72 1.65
N PHE A 227 11.43 9.57 1.74
CA PHE A 227 11.65 10.41 2.93
C PHE A 227 10.42 11.24 3.29
N TYR A 228 9.65 11.73 2.31
CA TYR A 228 8.45 12.52 2.56
C TYR A 228 7.43 11.79 3.47
N GLU A 229 7.28 10.46 3.32
CA GLU A 229 6.39 9.65 4.17
C GLU A 229 6.87 9.68 5.62
N SER A 230 8.18 9.52 5.82
CA SER A 230 8.81 9.58 7.14
C SER A 230 8.72 10.98 7.77
N PHE A 231 8.86 12.04 6.98
CA PHE A 231 8.67 13.40 7.47
C PHE A 231 7.23 13.65 7.89
N ILE A 232 6.23 13.18 7.13
CA ILE A 232 4.81 13.28 7.51
C ILE A 232 4.56 12.61 8.87
N GLU A 233 5.11 11.41 9.07
CA GLU A 233 4.97 10.68 10.33
C GLU A 233 5.67 11.40 11.50
N ALA A 234 6.89 11.89 11.26
CA ALA A 234 7.65 12.62 12.27
C ALA A 234 6.94 13.91 12.71
N PHE A 235 6.40 14.68 11.75
CA PHE A 235 5.67 15.91 12.06
C PHE A 235 4.34 15.62 12.77
N ARG A 236 3.63 14.58 12.39
CA ARG A 236 2.43 14.14 13.11
C ARG A 236 2.76 13.77 14.56
N TYR A 237 3.82 13.01 14.78
CA TYR A 237 4.27 12.66 16.13
C TYR A 237 4.64 13.90 16.96
N ILE A 238 5.33 14.90 16.37
CA ILE A 238 5.67 16.17 17.00
C ILE A 238 4.39 16.90 17.45
N GLU A 239 3.39 17.00 16.57
CA GLU A 239 2.11 17.64 16.83
C GLU A 239 1.32 16.91 17.92
N GLU A 240 1.18 15.58 17.82
CA GLU A 240 0.47 14.75 18.80
C GLU A 240 1.09 14.83 20.22
N LYS A 241 2.40 15.00 20.30
CA LYS A 241 3.12 15.14 21.57
C LYS A 241 3.24 16.58 22.06
N GLY A 242 2.78 17.54 21.29
CA GLY A 242 2.81 18.97 21.63
C GLY A 242 4.21 19.59 21.62
N TYR A 243 5.16 18.98 20.88
CA TYR A 243 6.48 19.55 20.70
C TYR A 243 6.46 20.67 19.64
N LYS A 244 7.46 21.57 19.71
CA LYS A 244 7.69 22.58 18.69
C LYS A 244 9.02 22.31 17.99
N ILE A 245 9.09 22.61 16.70
CA ILE A 245 10.32 22.49 15.93
C ILE A 245 11.25 23.64 16.33
N ALA A 246 12.46 23.29 16.78
CA ALA A 246 13.45 24.26 17.28
C ALA A 246 14.63 24.51 16.30
N GLY A 247 14.63 23.86 15.14
CA GLY A 247 15.68 24.02 14.16
C GLY A 247 15.49 23.20 12.89
N LYS A 248 16.42 23.34 11.96
CA LYS A 248 16.39 22.58 10.71
C LYS A 248 16.57 21.08 10.96
N PRO A 249 15.77 20.24 10.32
CA PRO A 249 16.01 18.81 10.29
C PRO A 249 17.35 18.47 9.63
N ARG A 250 17.97 17.39 10.06
CA ARG A 250 19.12 16.79 9.43
C ARG A 250 18.88 15.29 9.21
N THR A 251 19.40 14.76 8.12
CA THR A 251 19.27 13.34 7.78
C THR A 251 20.64 12.68 7.86
N SER A 252 20.79 11.72 8.77
CA SER A 252 21.98 10.90 8.90
C SER A 252 21.80 9.60 8.12
N TYR A 253 22.81 9.24 7.34
CA TYR A 253 22.80 8.03 6.51
C TYR A 253 23.67 6.97 7.18
N ILE A 254 23.06 5.80 7.47
CA ILE A 254 23.72 4.68 8.14
C ILE A 254 24.04 3.58 7.12
N ASP A 255 23.02 3.18 6.37
CA ASP A 255 23.16 2.25 5.25
C ASP A 255 22.62 2.90 3.99
N GLY A 256 23.30 2.65 2.88
CA GLY A 256 22.95 3.20 1.58
C GLY A 256 23.68 2.43 0.46
N ALA A 257 23.69 2.98 -0.74
CA ALA A 257 24.27 2.34 -1.91
C ALA A 257 25.77 1.95 -1.76
N TRP A 258 26.45 2.50 -0.75
CA TRP A 258 27.88 2.19 -0.48
C TRP A 258 28.11 0.89 0.31
N ASN A 259 27.09 0.38 1.02
CA ASN A 259 27.21 -0.79 1.89
C ASN A 259 25.99 -1.74 1.85
N GLN A 260 24.91 -1.35 1.16
CA GLN A 260 23.67 -2.14 1.05
C GLN A 260 23.13 -2.06 -0.38
N GLU A 261 23.14 -3.19 -1.09
CA GLU A 261 22.71 -3.29 -2.50
C GLU A 261 21.18 -3.12 -2.66
N ASP A 262 20.38 -3.56 -1.67
CA ASP A 262 18.92 -3.51 -1.72
C ASP A 262 18.43 -2.18 -1.17
N PRO A 263 17.88 -1.27 -2.01
CA PRO A 263 17.38 0.03 -1.56
C PRO A 263 16.27 -0.06 -0.50
N GLU A 264 15.50 -1.14 -0.49
CA GLU A 264 14.45 -1.35 0.51
C GLU A 264 15.00 -1.59 1.93
N LYS A 265 16.30 -1.79 2.06
CA LYS A 265 17.00 -1.99 3.34
C LYS A 265 17.90 -0.82 3.75
N TRP A 266 17.96 0.23 2.95
CA TRP A 266 18.74 1.40 3.33
C TRP A 266 18.20 1.99 4.64
N LEU A 267 19.13 2.34 5.54
CA LEU A 267 18.78 2.87 6.84
C LEU A 267 19.30 4.33 6.95
N SER A 268 18.38 5.22 7.26
CA SER A 268 18.68 6.60 7.58
C SER A 268 18.00 7.02 8.89
N VAL A 269 18.51 8.05 9.53
CA VAL A 269 17.89 8.65 10.72
C VAL A 269 17.61 10.11 10.46
N ILE A 270 16.34 10.47 10.45
CA ILE A 270 15.86 11.85 10.41
C ILE A 270 15.92 12.38 11.83
N GLN A 271 16.62 13.50 12.03
CA GLN A 271 16.82 14.14 13.33
C GLN A 271 16.23 15.55 13.28
N ILE A 272 15.18 15.79 14.04
CA ILE A 272 14.45 17.07 14.07
C ILE A 272 14.65 17.71 15.44
N PRO A 273 15.35 18.84 15.56
CA PRO A 273 15.43 19.59 16.82
C PRO A 273 14.04 20.00 17.28
N ILE A 274 13.72 19.76 18.57
CA ILE A 274 12.41 20.05 19.16
C ILE A 274 12.57 20.71 20.55
N GLU A 275 11.54 21.43 20.96
CA GLU A 275 11.38 22.02 22.29
C GLU A 275 10.00 21.71 22.91
#